data_a794285fd31b6cc2c9a82cee12a72f4d
#
_entry.id   a794285fd31b6cc2c9a82cee12a72f4d
#
_cell.length_a   1.000
_cell.length_b   1.000
_cell.length_c   1.000
_cell.angle_alpha   90.00
_cell.angle_beta   90.00
_cell.angle_gamma   90.00
#
_symmetry.space_group_name_H-M   'P 1'
#
loop_
_entity.id
_entity.type
_entity.pdbx_description
1 polymer ?
#
loop_
_entity_poly.entity_id
_entity_poly.type
_entity_poly.pdbx_seq_one_letter_code
_entity_poly.pdbx_strand_id
1 'polypeptide(L)'
;MSINCIRSILEDAVQGDSEKTALLLNGKAMSYAELFSRVNQVACYLNELGLPKNARIGVYSNKGLEQVIAILAILSTDYVLVPLTRLLKPEQVEYIINDCDIKCIITDRIKLESIDEIQFDGHVISFESAAKDVASFDEIYKYYNKPYSCDISGHNNAVITYSFGLTGTPKGIVISHRNLVDSARVVSQYLKLESDDVLSGILMFNLDYGLNQIFCSLYKRATL
;
A
#
# COMPACT_ATOMS: atom_id res chain seq x y z
N MET A 1 -1.60 -19.34 12.37
CA MET A 1 -1.68 -17.96 12.93
C MET A 1 -3.10 -17.43 12.81
N SER A 2 -3.52 -16.57 13.72
CA SER A 2 -4.83 -15.88 13.59
C SER A 2 -4.65 -14.74 12.59
N ILE A 3 -5.37 -14.79 11.46
CA ILE A 3 -5.35 -13.71 10.44
C ILE A 3 -6.23 -12.57 10.96
N ASN A 4 -5.62 -11.48 11.40
CA ASN A 4 -6.30 -10.33 11.99
C ASN A 4 -5.83 -8.97 11.44
N CYS A 5 -4.77 -8.94 10.64
CA CYS A 5 -4.26 -7.74 9.95
C CYS A 5 -3.78 -8.09 8.54
N ILE A 6 -3.52 -7.09 7.71
CA ILE A 6 -3.09 -7.32 6.29
C ILE A 6 -1.73 -8.02 6.24
N ARG A 7 -0.81 -7.67 7.14
CA ARG A 7 0.48 -8.36 7.22
C ARG A 7 0.31 -9.86 7.44
N SER A 8 -0.58 -10.28 8.34
CA SER A 8 -0.80 -11.71 8.60
C SER A 8 -1.42 -12.46 7.41
N ILE A 9 -2.18 -11.79 6.52
CA ILE A 9 -2.61 -12.38 5.24
C ILE A 9 -1.41 -12.64 4.34
N LEU A 10 -0.51 -11.67 4.21
CA LEU A 10 0.68 -11.80 3.36
C LEU A 10 1.62 -12.90 3.88
N GLU A 11 1.84 -12.97 5.19
CA GLU A 11 2.64 -14.02 5.83
C GLU A 11 2.05 -15.42 5.61
N ASP A 12 0.73 -15.56 5.74
CA ASP A 12 0.03 -16.82 5.46
C ASP A 12 0.14 -17.23 3.99
N ALA A 13 0.05 -16.27 3.08
CA ALA A 13 0.19 -16.54 1.65
C ALA A 13 1.59 -17.06 1.30
N VAL A 14 2.65 -16.45 1.84
CA VAL A 14 4.04 -16.90 1.63
C VAL A 14 4.30 -18.27 2.23
N GLN A 15 3.77 -18.55 3.42
CA GLN A 15 3.91 -19.86 4.07
C GLN A 15 3.22 -20.98 3.27
N GLY A 16 2.14 -20.65 2.55
CA GLY A 16 1.37 -21.61 1.78
C GLY A 16 2.02 -21.99 0.45
N ASP A 17 2.51 -21.01 -0.32
CA ASP A 17 3.17 -21.23 -1.62
C ASP A 17 4.03 -20.01 -1.98
N SER A 18 5.29 -20.03 -1.57
CA SER A 18 6.22 -18.91 -1.73
C SER A 18 6.61 -18.63 -3.17
N GLU A 19 6.68 -19.68 -4.00
CA GLU A 19 7.18 -19.59 -5.39
C GLU A 19 6.08 -19.22 -6.38
N LYS A 20 4.82 -19.30 -5.96
CA LYS A 20 3.69 -18.94 -6.81
C LYS A 20 3.72 -17.46 -7.17
N THR A 21 3.28 -17.15 -8.39
CA THR A 21 3.11 -15.77 -8.84
C THR A 21 2.03 -15.06 -8.01
N ALA A 22 2.43 -14.03 -7.30
CA ALA A 22 1.53 -13.14 -6.56
C ALA A 22 1.02 -11.98 -7.43
N LEU A 23 1.92 -11.37 -8.20
CA LEU A 23 1.61 -10.23 -9.05
C LEU A 23 2.10 -10.49 -10.48
N LEU A 24 1.27 -10.10 -11.46
CA LEU A 24 1.60 -10.19 -12.89
C LEU A 24 1.26 -8.87 -13.59
N LEU A 25 2.27 -8.20 -14.15
CA LEU A 25 2.08 -6.95 -14.87
C LEU A 25 2.90 -6.94 -16.17
N ASN A 26 2.23 -6.82 -17.33
CA ASN A 26 2.90 -6.73 -18.64
C ASN A 26 3.92 -7.86 -18.88
N GLY A 27 3.60 -9.08 -18.49
CA GLY A 27 4.47 -10.25 -18.61
C GLY A 27 5.57 -10.36 -17.55
N LYS A 28 5.71 -9.39 -16.65
CA LYS A 28 6.58 -9.48 -15.49
C LYS A 28 5.84 -10.13 -14.35
N ALA A 29 6.31 -11.29 -13.90
CA ALA A 29 5.79 -12.02 -12.75
C ALA A 29 6.65 -11.72 -11.51
N MET A 30 6.00 -11.60 -10.36
CA MET A 30 6.63 -11.49 -9.05
C MET A 30 6.04 -12.58 -8.15
N SER A 31 6.89 -13.41 -7.54
CA SER A 31 6.42 -14.47 -6.63
C SER A 31 6.00 -13.90 -5.27
N TYR A 32 5.28 -14.71 -4.48
CA TYR A 32 4.94 -14.36 -3.10
C TYR A 32 6.19 -14.14 -2.24
N ALA A 33 7.24 -14.93 -2.43
CA ALA A 33 8.53 -14.75 -1.74
C ALA A 33 9.17 -13.41 -2.09
N GLU A 34 9.23 -13.05 -3.37
CA GLU A 34 9.79 -11.78 -3.81
C GLU A 34 8.95 -10.60 -3.31
N LEU A 35 7.63 -10.66 -3.43
CA LEU A 35 6.73 -9.63 -2.91
C LEU A 35 6.94 -9.41 -1.42
N PHE A 36 6.98 -10.48 -0.62
CA PHE A 36 7.20 -10.39 0.82
C PHE A 36 8.56 -9.79 1.17
N SER A 37 9.61 -10.18 0.46
CA SER A 37 10.95 -9.62 0.63
C SER A 37 10.96 -8.11 0.40
N ARG A 38 10.41 -7.64 -0.73
CA ARG A 38 10.34 -6.21 -1.07
C ARG A 38 9.47 -5.41 -0.09
N VAL A 39 8.34 -5.97 0.30
CA VAL A 39 7.47 -5.37 1.33
C VAL A 39 8.22 -5.20 2.65
N ASN A 40 8.97 -6.21 3.11
CA ASN A 40 9.75 -6.11 4.34
C ASN A 40 10.86 -5.07 4.24
N GLN A 41 11.55 -4.97 3.11
CA GLN A 41 12.60 -3.98 2.89
C GLN A 41 12.05 -2.54 3.01
N VAL A 42 10.93 -2.27 2.35
CA VAL A 42 10.28 -0.95 2.41
C VAL A 42 9.71 -0.68 3.81
N ALA A 43 9.08 -1.66 4.46
CA ALA A 43 8.56 -1.52 5.82
C ALA A 43 9.69 -1.24 6.85
N CYS A 44 10.83 -1.90 6.71
CA CYS A 44 12.02 -1.65 7.53
C CYS A 44 12.52 -0.21 7.36
N TYR A 45 12.63 0.26 6.14
CA TYR A 45 13.02 1.64 5.85
C TYR A 45 12.02 2.65 6.45
N LEU A 46 10.71 2.43 6.25
CA LEU A 46 9.69 3.31 6.81
C LEU A 46 9.79 3.40 8.35
N ASN A 47 10.06 2.28 9.02
CA ASN A 47 10.23 2.27 10.46
C ASN A 47 11.48 3.06 10.92
N GLU A 48 12.55 3.07 10.12
CA GLU A 48 13.79 3.83 10.42
C GLU A 48 13.62 5.34 10.23
N LEU A 49 12.56 5.81 9.53
CA LEU A 49 12.24 7.24 9.46
C LEU A 49 11.85 7.85 10.83
N GLY A 50 11.54 7.01 11.83
CA GLY A 50 11.21 7.48 13.18
C GLY A 50 9.91 8.28 13.25
N LEU A 51 8.98 8.07 12.31
CA LEU A 51 7.68 8.73 12.31
C LEU A 51 6.86 8.34 13.55
N PRO A 52 5.99 9.21 14.05
CA PRO A 52 5.14 8.88 15.18
C PRO A 52 4.18 7.73 14.83
N LYS A 53 3.81 6.96 15.87
CA LYS A 53 2.81 5.89 15.71
C LYS A 53 1.52 6.42 15.09
N ASN A 54 0.90 5.63 14.20
CA ASN A 54 -0.24 6.03 13.38
C ASN A 54 0.03 7.22 12.43
N ALA A 55 1.27 7.54 12.11
CA ALA A 55 1.57 8.52 11.08
C ALA A 55 0.92 8.12 9.75
N ARG A 56 0.37 9.10 9.03
CA ARG A 56 -0.27 8.87 7.73
C ARG A 56 0.79 8.94 6.66
N ILE A 57 0.80 7.91 5.80
CA ILE A 57 1.69 7.81 4.65
C ILE A 57 0.83 7.80 3.39
N GLY A 58 1.04 8.81 2.55
CA GLY A 58 0.37 8.95 1.25
C GLY A 58 1.02 8.04 0.21
N VAL A 59 0.22 7.38 -0.63
CA VAL A 59 0.70 6.74 -1.86
C VAL A 59 0.07 7.46 -3.04
N TYR A 60 0.88 8.26 -3.74
CA TYR A 60 0.45 9.09 -4.86
C TYR A 60 1.21 8.72 -6.13
N SER A 61 0.69 7.77 -6.88
CA SER A 61 1.41 7.19 -8.01
C SER A 61 0.49 6.63 -9.08
N ASN A 62 1.08 6.31 -10.23
CA ASN A 62 0.45 5.45 -11.20
C ASN A 62 0.39 4.01 -10.69
N LYS A 63 -0.50 3.23 -11.29
CA LYS A 63 -0.67 1.82 -10.96
C LYS A 63 0.52 1.00 -11.44
N GLY A 64 1.05 0.16 -10.56
CA GLY A 64 2.22 -0.67 -10.85
C GLY A 64 2.48 -1.68 -9.74
N LEU A 65 3.52 -2.50 -9.91
CA LEU A 65 3.98 -3.45 -8.88
C LEU A 65 4.46 -2.70 -7.65
N GLU A 66 5.19 -1.61 -7.84
CA GLU A 66 5.74 -0.76 -6.79
C GLU A 66 4.64 -0.13 -5.93
N GLN A 67 3.49 0.23 -6.53
CA GLN A 67 2.34 0.73 -5.78
C GLN A 67 1.78 -0.33 -4.84
N VAL A 68 1.67 -1.59 -5.29
CA VAL A 68 1.21 -2.70 -4.43
C VAL A 68 2.21 -2.94 -3.29
N ILE A 69 3.51 -2.92 -3.58
CA ILE A 69 4.56 -3.06 -2.57
C ILE A 69 4.47 -1.93 -1.53
N ALA A 70 4.33 -0.68 -1.96
CA ALA A 70 4.16 0.48 -1.07
C ALA A 70 2.94 0.33 -0.15
N ILE A 71 1.78 -0.03 -0.71
CA ILE A 71 0.55 -0.27 0.03
C ILE A 71 0.76 -1.34 1.11
N LEU A 72 1.30 -2.50 0.72
CA LEU A 72 1.51 -3.62 1.64
C LEU A 72 2.61 -3.33 2.67
N ALA A 73 3.64 -2.56 2.30
CA ALA A 73 4.69 -2.16 3.24
C ALA A 73 4.14 -1.24 4.34
N ILE A 74 3.35 -0.23 3.99
CA ILE A 74 2.70 0.65 4.97
C ILE A 74 1.77 -0.18 5.87
N LEU A 75 0.94 -1.05 5.30
CA LEU A 75 0.03 -1.92 6.04
C LEU A 75 0.73 -3.04 6.83
N SER A 76 2.05 -3.17 6.67
CA SER A 76 2.89 -4.07 7.48
C SER A 76 3.57 -3.34 8.65
N THR A 77 3.32 -2.05 8.82
CA THR A 77 3.80 -1.20 9.91
C THR A 77 2.63 -0.75 10.80
N ASP A 78 2.90 0.05 11.83
CA ASP A 78 1.86 0.70 12.63
C ASP A 78 1.44 2.09 12.06
N TYR A 79 1.78 2.35 10.78
CA TYR A 79 1.37 3.55 10.06
C TYR A 79 0.05 3.36 9.33
N VAL A 80 -0.55 4.46 8.89
CA VAL A 80 -1.86 4.48 8.23
C VAL A 80 -1.69 4.86 6.76
N LEU A 81 -2.16 4.02 5.86
CA LEU A 81 -2.16 4.25 4.42
C LEU A 81 -3.18 5.33 4.04
N VAL A 82 -2.76 6.29 3.22
CA VAL A 82 -3.66 7.24 2.54
C VAL A 82 -3.48 7.09 1.03
N PRO A 83 -4.32 6.30 0.34
CA PRO A 83 -4.19 6.11 -1.10
C PRO A 83 -4.73 7.33 -1.84
N LEU A 84 -3.85 8.04 -2.56
CA LEU A 84 -4.17 9.20 -3.36
C LEU A 84 -4.32 8.81 -4.83
N THR A 85 -5.42 9.23 -5.46
CA THR A 85 -5.59 8.97 -6.89
C THR A 85 -4.74 9.90 -7.73
N ARG A 86 -4.12 9.37 -8.78
CA ARG A 86 -3.34 10.13 -9.76
C ARG A 86 -4.13 11.23 -10.48
N LEU A 87 -5.47 11.19 -10.39
CA LEU A 87 -6.36 12.15 -11.03
C LEU A 87 -6.57 13.43 -10.20
N LEU A 88 -6.10 13.46 -8.96
CA LEU A 88 -6.19 14.64 -8.11
C LEU A 88 -5.31 15.76 -8.66
N LYS A 89 -5.85 16.98 -8.58
CA LYS A 89 -5.09 18.20 -8.82
C LYS A 89 -4.20 18.52 -7.62
N PRO A 90 -3.11 19.29 -7.78
CA PRO A 90 -2.22 19.65 -6.67
C PRO A 90 -2.96 20.21 -5.45
N GLU A 91 -3.93 21.10 -5.64
CA GLU A 91 -4.69 21.73 -4.54
C GLU A 91 -5.54 20.71 -3.76
N GLN A 92 -6.00 19.65 -4.43
CA GLN A 92 -6.76 18.58 -3.77
C GLN A 92 -5.84 17.65 -2.99
N VAL A 93 -4.63 17.41 -3.49
CA VAL A 93 -3.60 16.64 -2.78
C VAL A 93 -3.15 17.40 -1.55
N GLU A 94 -2.88 18.70 -1.68
CA GLU A 94 -2.51 19.59 -0.58
C GLU A 94 -3.58 19.63 0.51
N TYR A 95 -4.86 19.72 0.11
CA TYR A 95 -5.97 19.62 1.05
C TYR A 95 -5.92 18.33 1.87
N ILE A 96 -5.76 17.16 1.22
CA ILE A 96 -5.72 15.87 1.90
C ILE A 96 -4.48 15.77 2.80
N ILE A 97 -3.32 16.25 2.35
CA ILE A 97 -2.09 16.29 3.15
C ILE A 97 -2.35 17.02 4.47
N ASN A 98 -2.97 18.19 4.40
CA ASN A 98 -3.23 19.03 5.56
C ASN A 98 -4.36 18.47 6.45
N ASP A 99 -5.44 17.96 5.85
CA ASP A 99 -6.61 17.43 6.59
C ASP A 99 -6.27 16.22 7.44
N CYS A 100 -5.47 15.28 6.93
CA CYS A 100 -5.07 14.10 7.68
C CYS A 100 -3.60 14.13 8.16
N ASP A 101 -2.90 15.23 8.01
CA ASP A 101 -1.52 15.44 8.49
C ASP A 101 -0.57 14.33 7.99
N ILE A 102 -0.45 14.18 6.66
CA ILE A 102 0.46 13.22 6.02
C ILE A 102 1.91 13.57 6.36
N LYS A 103 2.69 12.59 6.80
CA LYS A 103 4.10 12.75 7.20
C LYS A 103 5.10 12.23 6.17
N CYS A 104 4.65 11.36 5.28
CA CYS A 104 5.48 10.78 4.23
C CYS A 104 4.62 10.54 2.98
N ILE A 105 5.19 10.75 1.80
CA ILE A 105 4.56 10.44 0.52
C ILE A 105 5.46 9.48 -0.26
N ILE A 106 4.89 8.37 -0.71
CA ILE A 106 5.53 7.44 -1.64
C ILE A 106 4.93 7.68 -3.02
N THR A 107 5.80 7.91 -4.01
CA THR A 107 5.37 8.38 -5.32
C THR A 107 6.18 7.76 -6.46
N ASP A 108 5.69 7.89 -7.69
CA ASP A 108 6.48 7.65 -8.90
C ASP A 108 7.14 8.94 -9.40
N ARG A 109 8.08 8.80 -10.33
CA ARG A 109 8.81 9.92 -10.92
C ARG A 109 7.89 10.97 -11.56
N ILE A 110 6.77 10.54 -12.16
CA ILE A 110 5.84 11.44 -12.86
C ILE A 110 5.12 12.35 -11.86
N LYS A 111 4.79 11.82 -10.68
CA LYS A 111 4.06 12.57 -9.64
C LYS A 111 4.97 13.37 -8.71
N LEU A 112 6.28 13.12 -8.76
CA LEU A 112 7.24 13.85 -7.95
C LEU A 112 7.18 15.37 -8.21
N GLU A 113 7.08 15.77 -9.49
CA GLU A 113 6.93 17.19 -9.87
C GLU A 113 5.69 17.84 -9.23
N SER A 114 4.56 17.10 -9.17
CA SER A 114 3.34 17.61 -8.51
C SER A 114 3.51 17.78 -6.99
N ILE A 115 4.38 17.00 -6.37
CA ILE A 115 4.70 17.12 -4.93
C ILE A 115 5.59 18.33 -4.69
N ASP A 116 6.53 18.60 -5.57
CA ASP A 116 7.39 19.79 -5.52
C ASP A 116 6.56 21.08 -5.64
N GLU A 117 5.52 21.10 -6.49
CA GLU A 117 4.59 22.22 -6.62
C GLU A 117 3.82 22.51 -5.31
N ILE A 118 3.49 21.46 -4.54
CA ILE A 118 2.75 21.57 -3.28
C ILE A 118 3.65 22.04 -2.12
N GLN A 119 4.98 22.00 -2.28
CA GLN A 119 5.96 22.31 -1.23
C GLN A 119 5.75 21.45 0.04
N PHE A 120 5.60 20.15 -0.14
CA PHE A 120 5.39 19.24 0.96
C PHE A 120 6.63 19.15 1.88
N ASP A 121 6.44 19.42 3.18
CA ASP A 121 7.49 19.47 4.21
C ASP A 121 7.75 18.10 4.89
N GLY A 122 7.20 17.02 4.36
CA GLY A 122 7.39 15.66 4.88
C GLY A 122 8.43 14.87 4.10
N HIS A 123 8.57 13.61 4.47
CA HIS A 123 9.45 12.69 3.75
C HIS A 123 8.86 12.32 2.38
N VAL A 124 9.69 12.28 1.36
CA VAL A 124 9.32 11.81 0.02
C VAL A 124 10.17 10.61 -0.34
N ILE A 125 9.51 9.56 -0.85
CA ILE A 125 10.13 8.33 -1.34
C ILE A 125 9.67 8.10 -2.77
N SER A 126 10.59 7.88 -3.70
CA SER A 126 10.27 7.58 -5.08
C SER A 126 10.38 6.07 -5.37
N PHE A 127 9.59 5.58 -6.31
CA PHE A 127 9.77 4.21 -6.82
C PHE A 127 11.09 4.06 -7.56
N GLU A 128 11.44 5.06 -8.36
CA GLU A 128 12.68 5.09 -9.16
C GLU A 128 13.67 6.10 -8.58
N SER A 129 14.94 5.89 -8.82
CA SER A 129 15.96 6.88 -8.51
C SER A 129 15.69 8.18 -9.29
N ALA A 130 15.40 9.28 -8.58
CA ALA A 130 14.95 10.53 -9.20
C ALA A 130 15.92 11.69 -8.94
N ALA A 131 15.99 12.18 -7.72
CA ALA A 131 16.79 13.34 -7.33
C ALA A 131 17.77 12.98 -6.20
N LYS A 132 18.81 13.81 -6.02
CA LYS A 132 19.92 13.52 -5.10
C LYS A 132 19.52 13.32 -3.63
N ASP A 133 18.36 13.83 -3.21
CA ASP A 133 17.93 13.85 -1.81
C ASP A 133 16.60 13.09 -1.57
N VAL A 134 16.12 12.33 -2.58
CA VAL A 134 14.90 11.53 -2.48
C VAL A 134 15.26 10.06 -2.46
N ALA A 135 14.94 9.38 -1.36
CA ALA A 135 15.13 7.94 -1.23
C ALA A 135 14.34 7.18 -2.31
N SER A 136 14.92 6.13 -2.86
CA SER A 136 14.27 5.32 -3.88
C SER A 136 14.12 3.86 -3.47
N PHE A 137 13.13 3.17 -4.06
CA PHE A 137 12.97 1.73 -3.84
C PHE A 137 14.20 0.95 -4.26
N ASP A 138 14.89 1.37 -5.36
CA ASP A 138 16.13 0.73 -5.80
C ASP A 138 17.23 0.78 -4.75
N GLU A 139 17.35 1.90 -4.01
CA GLU A 139 18.30 2.03 -2.90
C GLU A 139 17.83 1.25 -1.68
N ILE A 140 16.55 1.32 -1.34
CA ILE A 140 15.98 0.57 -0.23
C ILE A 140 16.23 -0.93 -0.42
N TYR A 141 16.01 -1.47 -1.61
CA TYR A 141 16.25 -2.89 -1.91
C TYR A 141 17.71 -3.31 -1.79
N LYS A 142 18.67 -2.41 -1.96
CA LYS A 142 20.11 -2.71 -1.80
C LYS A 142 20.53 -2.77 -0.34
N TYR A 143 19.98 -1.92 0.49
CA TYR A 143 20.51 -1.70 1.84
C TYR A 143 19.66 -2.32 2.97
N TYR A 144 18.39 -2.65 2.71
CA TYR A 144 17.47 -3.14 3.74
C TYR A 144 17.16 -4.64 3.56
N ASN A 145 18.03 -5.50 4.11
CA ASN A 145 17.87 -6.97 4.06
C ASN A 145 17.61 -7.59 5.44
N LYS A 146 17.16 -6.79 6.42
CA LYS A 146 16.85 -7.29 7.77
C LYS A 146 15.41 -7.82 7.83
N PRO A 147 15.17 -8.88 8.61
CA PRO A 147 13.79 -9.27 8.93
C PRO A 147 13.04 -8.12 9.60
N TYR A 148 11.84 -7.84 9.15
CA TYR A 148 10.96 -6.85 9.76
C TYR A 148 9.78 -7.56 10.43
N SER A 149 9.46 -7.14 11.65
CA SER A 149 8.26 -7.59 12.38
C SER A 149 7.66 -6.42 13.12
N CYS A 150 6.34 -6.33 13.12
CA CYS A 150 5.57 -5.34 13.86
C CYS A 150 4.33 -6.01 14.45
N ASP A 151 4.02 -5.68 15.69
CA ASP A 151 2.79 -6.18 16.36
C ASP A 151 1.63 -5.26 15.97
N ILE A 152 0.83 -5.71 15.00
CA ILE A 152 -0.30 -4.97 14.45
C ILE A 152 -1.59 -5.62 14.92
N SER A 153 -2.37 -4.87 15.72
CA SER A 153 -3.71 -5.29 16.10
C SER A 153 -4.70 -5.11 14.96
N GLY A 154 -5.67 -6.02 14.80
CA GLY A 154 -6.79 -5.84 13.87
C GLY A 154 -7.62 -4.58 14.13
N HIS A 155 -7.55 -4.01 15.33
CA HIS A 155 -8.26 -2.77 15.69
C HIS A 155 -7.46 -1.49 15.32
N ASN A 156 -6.19 -1.61 14.94
CA ASN A 156 -5.41 -0.46 14.47
C ASN A 156 -6.03 0.10 13.18
N ASN A 157 -5.95 1.44 13.03
CA ASN A 157 -6.29 2.10 11.78
C ASN A 157 -5.33 1.61 10.70
N ALA A 158 -5.87 1.24 9.55
CA ALA A 158 -5.10 0.72 8.43
C ALA A 158 -5.07 1.71 7.27
N VAL A 159 -6.23 2.25 6.92
CA VAL A 159 -6.39 3.10 5.73
C VAL A 159 -7.29 4.29 6.06
N ILE A 160 -6.99 5.44 5.46
CA ILE A 160 -7.92 6.57 5.35
C ILE A 160 -8.18 6.78 3.86
N THR A 161 -9.41 6.48 3.41
CA THR A 161 -9.84 6.74 2.03
C THR A 161 -10.60 8.05 1.96
N TYR A 162 -10.40 8.83 0.89
CA TYR A 162 -11.10 10.09 0.69
C TYR A 162 -12.23 9.94 -0.35
N SER A 163 -13.45 10.30 0.05
CA SER A 163 -14.59 10.38 -0.84
C SER A 163 -14.85 11.84 -1.24
N PHE A 164 -15.05 12.06 -2.53
CA PHE A 164 -15.45 13.35 -3.08
C PHE A 164 -16.99 13.36 -3.21
N GLY A 165 -17.68 13.80 -2.13
CA GLY A 165 -19.13 13.90 -2.13
C GLY A 165 -19.68 15.10 -2.93
N LEU A 166 -21.00 15.16 -3.08
CA LEU A 166 -21.71 16.27 -3.75
C LEU A 166 -21.44 17.64 -3.11
N THR A 167 -20.98 17.68 -1.88
CA THR A 167 -20.66 18.91 -1.12
C THR A 167 -19.32 19.53 -1.48
N GLY A 168 -18.53 18.91 -2.34
CA GLY A 168 -17.26 19.44 -2.86
C GLY A 168 -16.04 19.28 -1.94
N THR A 169 -16.21 19.12 -0.63
CA THR A 169 -15.10 18.93 0.31
C THR A 169 -14.85 17.43 0.51
N PRO A 170 -13.63 16.93 0.25
CA PRO A 170 -13.31 15.55 0.48
C PRO A 170 -13.43 15.17 1.96
N LYS A 171 -13.91 13.96 2.25
CA LYS A 171 -14.04 13.44 3.61
C LYS A 171 -13.23 12.16 3.74
N GLY A 172 -12.36 12.09 4.77
CA GLY A 172 -11.59 10.92 5.11
C GLY A 172 -12.44 9.87 5.86
N ILE A 173 -12.42 8.64 5.38
CA ILE A 173 -13.07 7.48 6.01
C ILE A 173 -11.98 6.57 6.55
N VAL A 174 -11.98 6.35 7.87
CA VAL A 174 -11.00 5.50 8.54
C VAL A 174 -11.46 4.05 8.53
N ILE A 175 -10.58 3.15 8.11
CA ILE A 175 -10.82 1.71 7.99
C ILE A 175 -9.75 0.99 8.81
N SER A 176 -10.16 0.03 9.67
CA SER A 176 -9.23 -0.78 10.46
C SER A 176 -8.68 -1.97 9.67
N HIS A 177 -7.58 -2.57 10.14
CA HIS A 177 -7.06 -3.82 9.57
C HIS A 177 -8.11 -4.93 9.57
N ARG A 178 -8.88 -5.06 10.66
CA ARG A 178 -9.94 -6.06 10.77
C ARG A 178 -11.00 -5.89 9.68
N ASN A 179 -11.43 -4.65 9.41
CA ASN A 179 -12.40 -4.40 8.35
C ASN A 179 -11.87 -4.86 6.98
N LEU A 180 -10.59 -4.61 6.69
CA LEU A 180 -9.97 -5.03 5.43
C LEU A 180 -9.89 -6.56 5.32
N VAL A 181 -9.47 -7.24 6.40
CA VAL A 181 -9.40 -8.71 6.46
C VAL A 181 -10.78 -9.35 6.32
N ASP A 182 -11.77 -8.84 7.07
CA ASP A 182 -13.15 -9.34 7.00
C ASP A 182 -13.76 -9.11 5.61
N SER A 183 -13.49 -7.95 4.98
CA SER A 183 -13.91 -7.67 3.62
C SER A 183 -13.28 -8.64 2.61
N ALA A 184 -11.96 -8.86 2.68
CA ALA A 184 -11.27 -9.80 1.81
C ALA A 184 -11.83 -11.21 1.95
N ARG A 185 -12.07 -11.66 3.18
CA ARG A 185 -12.67 -12.97 3.48
C ARG A 185 -14.08 -13.11 2.90
N VAL A 186 -14.96 -12.16 3.17
CA VAL A 186 -16.37 -12.22 2.74
C VAL A 186 -16.49 -12.15 1.23
N VAL A 187 -15.76 -11.22 0.59
CA VAL A 187 -15.78 -11.07 -0.88
C VAL A 187 -15.21 -12.30 -1.58
N SER A 188 -14.09 -12.84 -1.07
CA SER A 188 -13.50 -14.06 -1.61
C SER A 188 -14.44 -15.26 -1.51
N GLN A 189 -15.20 -15.38 -0.43
CA GLN A 189 -16.22 -16.43 -0.27
C GLN A 189 -17.39 -16.23 -1.20
N TYR A 190 -17.91 -15.00 -1.31
CA TYR A 190 -19.03 -14.65 -2.18
C TYR A 190 -18.71 -14.93 -3.66
N LEU A 191 -17.51 -14.54 -4.10
CA LEU A 191 -17.04 -14.75 -5.46
C LEU A 191 -16.52 -16.17 -5.71
N LYS A 192 -16.44 -17.01 -4.66
CA LYS A 192 -15.89 -18.37 -4.70
C LYS A 192 -14.47 -18.40 -5.27
N LEU A 193 -13.65 -17.41 -4.90
CA LEU A 193 -12.27 -17.34 -5.36
C LEU A 193 -11.45 -18.53 -4.85
N GLU A 194 -10.63 -19.06 -5.74
CA GLU A 194 -9.70 -20.15 -5.46
C GLU A 194 -8.25 -19.70 -5.69
N SER A 195 -7.31 -20.52 -5.25
CA SER A 195 -5.89 -20.17 -5.39
C SER A 195 -5.46 -20.05 -6.85
N ASP A 196 -6.04 -20.82 -7.74
CA ASP A 196 -5.66 -20.86 -9.16
C ASP A 196 -6.23 -19.69 -9.99
N ASP A 197 -7.05 -18.87 -9.37
CA ASP A 197 -7.61 -17.69 -10.04
C ASP A 197 -6.54 -16.63 -10.32
N VAL A 198 -6.77 -15.90 -11.41
CA VAL A 198 -6.04 -14.70 -11.78
C VAL A 198 -7.01 -13.51 -11.73
N LEU A 199 -6.86 -12.68 -10.73
CA LEU A 199 -7.72 -11.50 -10.54
C LEU A 199 -7.23 -10.35 -11.43
N SER A 200 -8.15 -9.75 -12.18
CA SER A 200 -7.80 -8.58 -12.97
C SER A 200 -7.81 -7.31 -12.13
N GLY A 201 -6.64 -6.77 -11.87
CA GLY A 201 -6.45 -5.54 -11.13
C GLY A 201 -6.82 -4.30 -11.94
N ILE A 202 -8.02 -4.17 -12.52
CA ILE A 202 -8.41 -3.03 -13.38
C ILE A 202 -8.68 -1.76 -12.57
N LEU A 203 -9.32 -1.88 -11.42
CA LEU A 203 -9.73 -0.73 -10.60
C LEU A 203 -8.54 -0.04 -9.96
N MET A 204 -8.64 1.26 -9.77
CA MET A 204 -7.62 2.05 -9.08
C MET A 204 -7.57 1.69 -7.59
N PHE A 205 -6.37 1.60 -7.03
CA PHE A 205 -6.15 1.18 -5.64
C PHE A 205 -6.43 2.27 -4.58
N ASN A 206 -6.90 3.43 -4.98
CA ASN A 206 -7.46 4.43 -4.06
C ASN A 206 -8.97 4.24 -3.80
N LEU A 207 -9.61 3.31 -4.50
CA LEU A 207 -11.00 2.92 -4.30
C LEU A 207 -11.06 1.63 -3.47
N ASP A 208 -12.07 1.51 -2.62
CA ASP A 208 -12.28 0.34 -1.76
C ASP A 208 -12.26 -0.97 -2.55
N TYR A 209 -12.95 -1.01 -3.70
CA TYR A 209 -12.97 -2.20 -4.56
C TYR A 209 -11.60 -2.52 -5.16
N GLY A 210 -10.81 -1.51 -5.51
CA GLY A 210 -9.47 -1.71 -6.04
C GLY A 210 -8.50 -2.25 -4.98
N LEU A 211 -8.48 -1.65 -3.80
CA LEU A 211 -7.71 -2.16 -2.66
C LEU A 211 -8.11 -3.59 -2.30
N ASN A 212 -9.41 -3.87 -2.29
CA ASN A 212 -9.91 -5.18 -1.93
C ASN A 212 -9.49 -6.28 -2.92
N GLN A 213 -9.24 -5.95 -4.20
CA GLN A 213 -8.67 -6.91 -5.16
C GLN A 213 -7.29 -7.41 -4.71
N ILE A 214 -6.43 -6.51 -4.18
CA ILE A 214 -5.13 -6.89 -3.61
C ILE A 214 -5.34 -7.84 -2.43
N PHE A 215 -6.22 -7.50 -1.50
CA PHE A 215 -6.41 -8.28 -0.29
C PHE A 215 -7.09 -9.62 -0.54
N CYS A 216 -8.04 -9.70 -1.49
CA CYS A 216 -8.67 -10.95 -1.90
C CYS A 216 -7.66 -11.89 -2.57
N SER A 217 -6.80 -11.39 -3.46
CA SER A 217 -5.77 -12.22 -4.10
C SER A 217 -4.81 -12.81 -3.07
N LEU A 218 -4.32 -11.99 -2.14
CA LEU A 218 -3.47 -12.47 -1.05
C LEU A 218 -4.18 -13.48 -0.15
N TYR A 219 -5.44 -13.20 0.26
CA TYR A 219 -6.21 -14.06 1.15
C TYR A 219 -6.46 -15.46 0.55
N LYS A 220 -6.59 -15.55 -0.76
CA LYS A 220 -6.80 -16.82 -1.50
C LYS A 220 -5.52 -17.38 -2.11
N ARG A 221 -4.38 -16.69 -1.94
CA ARG A 221 -3.11 -17.04 -2.58
C ARG A 221 -3.25 -17.12 -4.10
N ALA A 222 -4.11 -16.26 -4.67
CA ALA A 222 -4.35 -16.14 -6.10
C ALA A 222 -3.35 -15.15 -6.72
N THR A 223 -3.31 -15.03 -8.05
CA THR A 223 -2.50 -14.04 -8.77
C THR A 223 -3.31 -12.75 -9.00
N LEU A 224 -2.71 -11.57 -8.82
CA LEU A 224 -3.30 -10.28 -9.19
C LEU A 224 -2.60 -9.69 -10.42
#